data_d3adcc87578931399b0be65ddb279278
#
_entry.id   d3adcc87578931399b0be65ddb279278
#
_cell.length_a   1.000
_cell.length_b   1.000
_cell.length_c   1.000
_cell.angle_alpha   90.00
_cell.angle_beta   90.00
_cell.angle_gamma   90.00
#
_symmetry.space_group_name_H-M   'P 1'
#
loop_
_entity.id
_entity.type
_entity.pdbx_description
1 polymer ?
#
loop_
_entity_poly.entity_id
_entity_poly.type
_entity_poly.pdbx_seq_one_letter_code
_entity_poly.pdbx_strand_id
1 'polypeptide(L)'
;VERAFRDNMPYDEFARQLLTATGSTLSNPPANFFRTAGDMNDSVETISQIFLGARLQCAKCHNHPFERWTQDNYYGMGAFFNRIQRKKTRRADELFVWVNSSGEVTQPRTGVQMKPWLPGLGDVEEVDEFDRRRTFVDWLTRKDNPFFGRIEVNRIWSHLFGQGIVEPADDFRDTNPPSNAELLDALARDFAESGFDRKHMLRTILNSRTYQSSFRPNDFNDSDARCFSHYQPRMLSAEQLLDAICHVTGLPETF
;
A
#
# COMPACT_ATOMS: atom_id res chain seq x y z
N VAL A 1 -9.46 10.53 -3.31
CA VAL A 1 -9.14 9.90 -2.01
C VAL A 1 -10.23 10.24 -0.99
N GLU A 2 -10.45 11.53 -0.63
CA GLU A 2 -11.43 11.97 0.35
C GLU A 2 -12.83 11.38 0.11
N ARG A 3 -13.35 11.49 -1.11
CA ARG A 3 -14.65 10.91 -1.48
C ARG A 3 -14.71 9.40 -1.25
N ALA A 4 -13.68 8.66 -1.66
CA ALA A 4 -13.61 7.22 -1.46
C ALA A 4 -13.65 6.84 0.02
N PHE A 5 -12.97 7.63 0.87
CA PHE A 5 -12.96 7.41 2.31
C PHE A 5 -14.31 7.78 2.95
N ARG A 6 -14.88 8.93 2.57
CA ARG A 6 -16.20 9.39 3.06
C ARG A 6 -17.29 8.38 2.74
N ASP A 7 -17.32 7.90 1.50
CA ASP A 7 -18.34 6.99 0.99
C ASP A 7 -18.04 5.51 1.35
N ASN A 8 -16.98 5.26 2.14
CA ASN A 8 -16.53 3.96 2.58
C ASN A 8 -16.29 2.97 1.43
N MET A 9 -15.65 3.44 0.35
CA MET A 9 -15.30 2.57 -0.78
C MET A 9 -14.44 1.41 -0.28
N PRO A 10 -14.76 0.15 -0.63
CA PRO A 10 -13.91 -1.00 -0.34
C PRO A 10 -12.47 -0.78 -0.81
N TYR A 11 -11.50 -1.23 -0.01
CA TYR A 11 -10.09 -0.94 -0.29
C TYR A 11 -9.58 -1.65 -1.55
N ASP A 12 -10.09 -2.82 -1.84
CA ASP A 12 -9.83 -3.57 -3.07
C ASP A 12 -10.32 -2.79 -4.32
N GLU A 13 -11.52 -2.24 -4.26
CA GLU A 13 -12.05 -1.39 -5.33
C GLU A 13 -11.26 -0.10 -5.47
N PHE A 14 -10.85 0.51 -4.36
CA PHE A 14 -9.97 1.69 -4.36
C PHE A 14 -8.62 1.38 -5.05
N ALA A 15 -7.98 0.26 -4.70
CA ALA A 15 -6.74 -0.18 -5.32
C ALA A 15 -6.92 -0.47 -6.82
N ARG A 16 -8.03 -1.12 -7.19
CA ARG A 16 -8.38 -1.41 -8.57
C ARG A 16 -8.51 -0.13 -9.40
N GLN A 17 -9.27 0.82 -8.91
CA GLN A 17 -9.45 2.10 -9.60
C GLN A 17 -8.14 2.87 -9.77
N LEU A 18 -7.25 2.84 -8.78
CA LEU A 18 -5.94 3.48 -8.89
C LEU A 18 -5.05 2.79 -9.92
N LEU A 19 -4.89 1.47 -9.80
CA LEU A 19 -3.88 0.72 -10.54
C LEU A 19 -4.27 0.46 -12.00
N THR A 20 -5.56 0.48 -12.33
CA THR A 20 -6.05 0.30 -13.71
C THR A 20 -6.52 1.58 -14.36
N ALA A 21 -6.35 2.73 -13.71
CA ALA A 21 -6.80 4.01 -14.25
C ALA A 21 -6.17 4.35 -15.60
N THR A 22 -6.98 4.93 -16.49
CA THR A 22 -6.56 5.47 -17.78
C THR A 22 -7.31 6.78 -18.09
N GLY A 23 -6.90 7.48 -19.13
CA GLY A 23 -7.54 8.72 -19.57
C GLY A 23 -6.91 9.98 -18.97
N SER A 24 -7.65 11.08 -19.00
CA SER A 24 -7.21 12.37 -18.47
C SER A 24 -7.17 12.38 -16.94
N THR A 25 -6.09 12.88 -16.36
CA THR A 25 -5.95 13.04 -14.91
C THR A 25 -6.91 14.06 -14.29
N LEU A 26 -7.56 14.88 -15.10
CA LEU A 26 -8.58 15.83 -14.66
C LEU A 26 -9.99 15.21 -14.63
N SER A 27 -10.33 14.44 -15.66
CA SER A 27 -11.63 13.76 -15.75
C SER A 27 -11.67 12.42 -15.02
N ASN A 28 -10.52 11.75 -14.86
CA ASN A 28 -10.34 10.52 -14.11
C ASN A 28 -9.26 10.71 -13.03
N PRO A 29 -9.60 11.24 -11.84
CA PRO A 29 -8.64 11.55 -10.78
C PRO A 29 -7.73 10.39 -10.37
N PRO A 30 -8.17 9.10 -10.31
CA PRO A 30 -7.28 7.97 -10.05
C PRO A 30 -6.07 7.88 -10.98
N ALA A 31 -6.16 8.33 -12.23
CA ALA A 31 -5.04 8.35 -13.18
C ALA A 31 -3.86 9.24 -12.70
N ASN A 32 -4.09 10.14 -11.71
CA ASN A 32 -3.01 10.90 -11.09
C ASN A 32 -1.99 10.03 -10.35
N PHE A 33 -2.33 8.80 -9.97
CA PHE A 33 -1.38 7.83 -9.44
C PHE A 33 -0.14 7.70 -10.35
N PHE A 34 -0.36 7.68 -11.66
CA PHE A 34 0.71 7.57 -12.64
C PHE A 34 1.51 8.87 -12.91
N ARG A 35 1.28 9.94 -12.16
CA ARG A 35 2.21 11.07 -12.10
C ARG A 35 3.43 10.74 -11.24
N THR A 36 3.21 10.03 -10.13
CA THR A 36 4.26 9.58 -9.21
C THR A 36 4.90 8.30 -9.74
N ALA A 37 4.10 7.32 -10.15
CA ALA A 37 4.55 6.11 -10.82
C ALA A 37 4.86 6.42 -12.30
N GLY A 38 5.92 7.22 -12.53
CA GLY A 38 6.26 7.88 -13.79
C GLY A 38 6.77 6.96 -14.88
N ASP A 39 7.34 5.82 -14.55
CA ASP A 39 7.79 4.77 -15.49
C ASP A 39 7.51 3.38 -14.93
N MET A 40 8.02 2.34 -15.59
CA MET A 40 7.90 0.96 -15.12
C MET A 40 8.57 0.76 -13.76
N ASN A 41 9.76 1.30 -13.56
CA ASN A 41 10.51 1.14 -12.31
C ASN A 41 9.79 1.83 -11.16
N ASP A 42 9.40 3.10 -11.35
CA ASP A 42 8.63 3.86 -10.36
C ASP A 42 7.32 3.12 -10.02
N SER A 43 6.67 2.50 -11.01
CA SER A 43 5.46 1.72 -10.80
C SER A 43 5.72 0.49 -9.92
N VAL A 44 6.77 -0.29 -10.23
CA VAL A 44 7.16 -1.47 -9.43
C VAL A 44 7.49 -1.07 -8.00
N GLU A 45 8.35 -0.07 -7.83
CA GLU A 45 8.83 0.38 -6.51
C GLU A 45 7.68 0.95 -5.66
N THR A 46 6.85 1.81 -6.25
CA THR A 46 5.71 2.41 -5.54
C THR A 46 4.64 1.37 -5.18
N ILE A 47 4.28 0.51 -6.14
CA ILE A 47 3.20 -0.48 -5.93
C ILE A 47 3.65 -1.56 -4.94
N SER A 48 4.89 -2.04 -5.03
CA SER A 48 5.40 -3.04 -4.10
C SER A 48 5.48 -2.48 -2.68
N GLN A 49 5.92 -1.26 -2.49
CA GLN A 49 5.97 -0.63 -1.17
C GLN A 49 4.56 -0.37 -0.61
N ILE A 50 3.65 0.18 -1.43
CA ILE A 50 2.30 0.52 -0.96
C ILE A 50 1.44 -0.71 -0.70
N PHE A 51 1.45 -1.70 -1.59
CA PHE A 51 0.46 -2.79 -1.55
C PHE A 51 1.05 -4.15 -1.13
N LEU A 52 2.38 -4.31 -1.22
CA LEU A 52 3.05 -5.55 -0.81
C LEU A 52 3.95 -5.37 0.42
N GLY A 53 4.19 -4.12 0.87
CA GLY A 53 5.09 -3.83 1.97
C GLY A 53 6.53 -4.26 1.68
N ALA A 54 6.89 -4.40 0.41
CA ALA A 54 8.20 -4.85 -0.05
C ALA A 54 8.96 -3.72 -0.72
N ARG A 55 10.20 -3.50 -0.29
CA ARG A 55 11.10 -2.50 -0.87
C ARG A 55 11.97 -3.15 -1.92
N LEU A 56 11.54 -3.10 -3.18
CA LEU A 56 12.20 -3.80 -4.28
C LEU A 56 13.34 -3.02 -4.96
N GLN A 57 13.65 -1.80 -4.54
CA GLN A 57 14.63 -0.92 -5.20
C GLN A 57 15.98 -1.60 -5.43
N CYS A 58 16.49 -2.37 -4.45
CA CYS A 58 17.76 -3.07 -4.59
C CYS A 58 17.71 -4.14 -5.69
N ALA A 59 16.56 -4.79 -5.87
CA ALA A 59 16.39 -5.86 -6.86
C ALA A 59 16.42 -5.35 -8.31
N LYS A 60 16.33 -4.04 -8.54
CA LYS A 60 16.52 -3.42 -9.85
C LYS A 60 17.89 -3.66 -10.46
N CYS A 61 18.96 -3.62 -9.63
CA CYS A 61 20.34 -3.70 -10.12
C CYS A 61 21.00 -5.05 -9.84
N HIS A 62 20.63 -5.72 -8.76
CA HIS A 62 21.17 -7.02 -8.33
C HIS A 62 20.12 -7.73 -7.46
N ASN A 63 20.30 -9.03 -7.23
CA ASN A 63 19.44 -9.73 -6.28
C ASN A 63 19.50 -9.04 -4.91
N HIS A 64 18.34 -8.91 -4.25
CA HIS A 64 18.26 -8.21 -2.97
C HIS A 64 19.19 -8.86 -1.93
N PRO A 65 20.07 -8.11 -1.24
CA PRO A 65 21.14 -8.69 -0.42
C PRO A 65 20.62 -9.39 0.85
N PHE A 66 19.41 -9.03 1.33
CA PHE A 66 18.86 -9.53 2.59
C PHE A 66 17.46 -10.14 2.44
N GLU A 67 16.89 -10.11 1.24
CA GLU A 67 15.54 -10.57 0.94
C GLU A 67 15.55 -11.56 -0.22
N ARG A 68 14.47 -12.33 -0.34
CA ARG A 68 14.29 -13.33 -1.40
C ARG A 68 14.11 -12.76 -2.81
N TRP A 69 14.02 -11.44 -2.96
CA TRP A 69 13.71 -10.79 -4.23
C TRP A 69 14.90 -10.80 -5.17
N THR A 70 14.73 -11.39 -6.34
CA THR A 70 15.73 -11.42 -7.39
C THR A 70 15.51 -10.29 -8.39
N GLN A 71 16.53 -10.02 -9.22
CA GLN A 71 16.40 -9.09 -10.33
C GLN A 71 15.30 -9.54 -11.31
N ASP A 72 15.17 -10.85 -11.53
CA ASP A 72 14.13 -11.42 -12.39
C ASP A 72 12.72 -11.18 -11.81
N ASN A 73 12.54 -11.29 -10.49
CA ASN A 73 11.28 -10.95 -9.83
C ASN A 73 10.89 -9.47 -10.04
N TYR A 74 11.86 -8.56 -9.94
CA TYR A 74 11.66 -7.13 -10.17
C TYR A 74 11.17 -6.85 -11.60
N TYR A 75 11.87 -7.36 -12.60
CA TYR A 75 11.51 -7.15 -14.00
C TYR A 75 10.27 -7.95 -14.42
N GLY A 76 10.06 -9.13 -13.84
CA GLY A 76 8.82 -9.90 -14.02
C GLY A 76 7.58 -9.15 -13.48
N MET A 77 7.69 -8.51 -12.30
CA MET A 77 6.63 -7.62 -11.81
C MET A 77 6.47 -6.40 -12.74
N GLY A 78 7.56 -5.85 -13.25
CA GLY A 78 7.57 -4.76 -14.21
C GLY A 78 6.78 -5.05 -15.49
N ALA A 79 6.71 -6.32 -15.90
CA ALA A 79 5.99 -6.73 -17.10
C ALA A 79 4.46 -6.48 -17.03
N PHE A 80 3.89 -6.27 -15.85
CA PHE A 80 2.50 -5.82 -15.69
C PHE A 80 2.31 -4.33 -15.99
N PHE A 81 3.35 -3.49 -15.80
CA PHE A 81 3.24 -2.03 -15.81
C PHE A 81 3.98 -1.35 -16.97
N ASN A 82 4.81 -2.09 -17.68
CA ASN A 82 5.67 -1.60 -18.76
C ASN A 82 4.90 -0.97 -19.94
N ARG A 83 3.64 -1.39 -20.18
CA ARG A 83 2.81 -0.90 -21.29
C ARG A 83 2.09 0.42 -20.99
N ILE A 84 2.23 0.97 -19.77
CA ILE A 84 1.61 2.24 -19.39
C ILE A 84 2.35 3.39 -20.07
N GLN A 85 1.61 4.20 -20.80
CA GLN A 85 2.11 5.37 -21.48
C GLN A 85 1.46 6.64 -20.94
N ARG A 86 2.18 7.75 -21.05
CA ARG A 86 1.75 9.06 -20.52
C ARG A 86 2.13 10.15 -21.49
N LYS A 87 1.21 11.10 -21.68
CA LYS A 87 1.46 12.27 -22.52
C LYS A 87 0.95 13.53 -21.82
N LYS A 88 1.77 14.56 -21.77
CA LYS A 88 1.33 15.90 -21.39
C LYS A 88 0.37 16.41 -22.47
N THR A 89 -0.72 17.01 -22.04
CA THR A 89 -1.65 17.66 -22.93
C THR A 89 -1.29 19.14 -23.14
N ARG A 90 -2.14 19.91 -23.81
CA ARG A 90 -1.98 21.37 -23.92
C ARG A 90 -2.19 22.08 -22.58
N ARG A 91 -2.86 21.44 -21.63
CA ARG A 91 -3.06 21.96 -20.27
C ARG A 91 -1.88 21.54 -19.41
N ALA A 92 -1.24 22.50 -18.76
CA ALA A 92 -0.02 22.28 -17.99
C ALA A 92 -0.19 21.29 -16.81
N ASP A 93 -1.40 21.22 -16.27
CA ASP A 93 -1.78 20.40 -15.11
C ASP A 93 -2.37 19.04 -15.49
N GLU A 94 -2.43 18.68 -16.79
CA GLU A 94 -3.07 17.47 -17.28
C GLU A 94 -2.07 16.49 -17.88
N LEU A 95 -2.20 15.21 -17.46
CA LEU A 95 -1.62 14.06 -18.15
C LEU A 95 -2.75 13.21 -18.74
N PHE A 96 -2.48 12.61 -19.89
CA PHE A 96 -3.31 11.55 -20.45
C PHE A 96 -2.58 10.22 -20.34
N VAL A 97 -3.20 9.24 -19.69
CA VAL A 97 -2.65 7.91 -19.40
C VAL A 97 -3.36 6.88 -20.26
N TRP A 98 -2.61 5.99 -20.90
CA TRP A 98 -3.16 4.86 -21.65
C TRP A 98 -2.27 3.62 -21.57
N VAL A 99 -2.76 2.51 -22.05
CA VAL A 99 -2.02 1.25 -22.13
C VAL A 99 -1.78 0.91 -23.59
N ASN A 100 -0.53 0.61 -23.94
CA ASN A 100 -0.19 0.10 -25.25
C ASN A 100 -0.54 -1.39 -25.37
N SER A 101 -0.88 -1.81 -26.59
CA SER A 101 -1.15 -3.22 -26.92
C SER A 101 0.12 -4.09 -26.92
N SER A 102 1.31 -3.48 -26.99
CA SER A 102 2.59 -4.17 -27.05
C SER A 102 3.63 -3.46 -26.20
N GLY A 103 4.73 -4.14 -25.96
CA GLY A 103 5.87 -3.71 -25.16
C GLY A 103 6.21 -4.79 -24.15
N GLU A 104 7.46 -5.24 -24.19
CA GLU A 104 7.95 -6.29 -23.31
C GLU A 104 9.11 -5.76 -22.46
N VAL A 105 9.30 -6.38 -21.31
CA VAL A 105 10.38 -6.07 -20.40
C VAL A 105 11.54 -7.01 -20.69
N THR A 106 12.74 -6.46 -20.80
CA THR A 106 13.97 -7.25 -20.93
C THR A 106 14.80 -7.07 -19.67
N GLN A 107 15.27 -8.17 -19.10
CA GLN A 107 16.20 -8.16 -17.99
C GLN A 107 17.56 -7.62 -18.45
N PRO A 108 18.06 -6.51 -17.89
CA PRO A 108 19.17 -5.77 -18.51
C PRO A 108 20.51 -6.51 -18.49
N ARG A 109 20.72 -7.44 -17.55
CA ARG A 109 21.97 -8.21 -17.44
C ARG A 109 22.02 -9.41 -18.38
N THR A 110 20.88 -10.08 -18.58
CA THR A 110 20.81 -11.34 -19.34
C THR A 110 20.29 -11.16 -20.75
N GLY A 111 19.59 -10.05 -21.03
CA GLY A 111 18.89 -9.84 -22.30
C GLY A 111 17.63 -10.68 -22.48
N VAL A 112 17.22 -11.45 -21.46
CA VAL A 112 16.04 -12.31 -21.51
C VAL A 112 14.78 -11.49 -21.39
N GLN A 113 13.80 -11.76 -22.24
CA GLN A 113 12.45 -11.19 -22.13
C GLN A 113 11.74 -11.79 -20.92
N MET A 114 11.24 -10.93 -20.04
CA MET A 114 10.61 -11.33 -18.79
C MET A 114 9.12 -11.61 -18.98
N LYS A 115 8.66 -12.73 -18.43
CA LYS A 115 7.24 -13.00 -18.26
C LYS A 115 6.70 -12.21 -17.05
N PRO A 116 5.40 -11.85 -17.02
CA PRO A 116 4.76 -11.36 -15.82
C PRO A 116 4.94 -12.34 -14.66
N TRP A 117 5.38 -11.83 -13.51
CA TRP A 117 5.66 -12.64 -12.32
C TRP A 117 4.97 -12.08 -11.09
N LEU A 118 4.36 -12.96 -10.28
CA LEU A 118 3.66 -12.60 -9.05
C LEU A 118 4.28 -13.27 -7.82
N PRO A 119 4.43 -12.54 -6.71
CA PRO A 119 4.89 -13.11 -5.45
C PRO A 119 4.04 -14.30 -4.99
N GLY A 120 4.70 -15.44 -4.73
CA GLY A 120 4.04 -16.66 -4.25
C GLY A 120 3.38 -17.52 -5.35
N LEU A 121 3.21 -16.99 -6.59
CA LEU A 121 2.68 -17.76 -7.72
C LEU A 121 3.75 -18.07 -8.78
N GLY A 122 4.79 -17.21 -8.90
CA GLY A 122 5.78 -17.36 -9.98
C GLY A 122 5.35 -16.70 -11.28
N ASP A 123 5.83 -17.23 -12.40
CA ASP A 123 5.50 -16.74 -13.73
C ASP A 123 4.02 -16.95 -14.04
N VAL A 124 3.40 -15.92 -14.63
CA VAL A 124 1.99 -15.93 -15.03
C VAL A 124 1.89 -16.10 -16.53
N GLU A 125 1.37 -17.24 -16.98
CA GLU A 125 1.22 -17.55 -18.41
C GLU A 125 0.02 -16.85 -19.04
N GLU A 126 -1.10 -16.78 -18.30
CA GLU A 126 -2.34 -16.17 -18.77
C GLU A 126 -2.52 -14.79 -18.14
N VAL A 127 -2.41 -13.75 -18.95
CA VAL A 127 -2.65 -12.36 -18.56
C VAL A 127 -3.73 -11.73 -19.44
N ASP A 128 -4.42 -10.72 -18.92
CA ASP A 128 -5.32 -9.90 -19.74
C ASP A 128 -4.53 -9.29 -20.91
N GLU A 129 -4.91 -9.64 -22.13
CA GLU A 129 -4.19 -9.22 -23.35
C GLU A 129 -4.25 -7.70 -23.58
N PHE A 130 -5.34 -7.07 -23.16
CA PHE A 130 -5.56 -5.64 -23.33
C PHE A 130 -4.87 -4.83 -22.23
N ASP A 131 -4.91 -5.32 -20.98
CA ASP A 131 -4.34 -4.59 -19.84
C ASP A 131 -3.85 -5.56 -18.75
N ARG A 132 -2.58 -5.93 -18.81
CA ARG A 132 -1.93 -6.84 -17.84
C ARG A 132 -2.09 -6.41 -16.38
N ARG A 133 -2.32 -5.12 -16.11
CA ARG A 133 -2.56 -4.61 -14.74
C ARG A 133 -3.79 -5.23 -14.09
N ARG A 134 -4.80 -5.59 -14.89
CA ARG A 134 -6.00 -6.26 -14.38
C ARG A 134 -5.66 -7.59 -13.73
N THR A 135 -4.86 -8.42 -14.40
CA THR A 135 -4.38 -9.69 -13.82
C THR A 135 -3.61 -9.46 -12.51
N PHE A 136 -2.74 -8.45 -12.46
CA PHE A 136 -2.05 -8.08 -11.22
C PHE A 136 -3.02 -7.67 -10.11
N VAL A 137 -3.99 -6.82 -10.42
CA VAL A 137 -4.98 -6.33 -9.43
C VAL A 137 -5.92 -7.45 -8.97
N ASP A 138 -6.34 -8.34 -9.87
CA ASP A 138 -7.15 -9.50 -9.52
C ASP A 138 -6.43 -10.42 -8.54
N TRP A 139 -5.13 -10.64 -8.73
CA TRP A 139 -4.31 -11.36 -7.76
C TRP A 139 -4.16 -10.59 -6.45
N LEU A 140 -3.86 -9.29 -6.52
CA LEU A 140 -3.60 -8.45 -5.36
C LEU A 140 -4.80 -8.40 -4.42
N THR A 141 -6.00 -8.24 -4.98
CA THR A 141 -7.25 -8.03 -4.23
C THR A 141 -7.96 -9.32 -3.83
N ARG A 142 -7.35 -10.48 -4.02
CA ARG A 142 -7.88 -11.75 -3.51
C ARG A 142 -7.95 -11.73 -1.99
N LYS A 143 -8.99 -12.31 -1.42
CA LYS A 143 -9.16 -12.39 0.03
C LYS A 143 -8.05 -13.19 0.73
N ASP A 144 -7.47 -14.15 0.02
CA ASP A 144 -6.36 -14.98 0.48
C ASP A 144 -4.97 -14.42 0.12
N ASN A 145 -4.88 -13.20 -0.43
CA ASN A 145 -3.59 -12.58 -0.73
C ASN A 145 -2.81 -12.31 0.55
N PRO A 146 -1.55 -12.80 0.66
CA PRO A 146 -0.81 -12.73 1.93
C PRO A 146 -0.27 -11.33 2.27
N PHE A 147 -0.38 -10.37 1.36
CA PHE A 147 0.19 -9.02 1.52
C PHE A 147 -0.89 -7.97 1.76
N PHE A 148 -1.86 -7.87 0.87
CA PHE A 148 -2.76 -6.75 0.72
C PHE A 148 -3.52 -6.35 2.00
N GLY A 149 -4.17 -7.32 2.63
CA GLY A 149 -4.90 -7.09 3.88
C GLY A 149 -3.98 -6.77 5.05
N ARG A 150 -2.87 -7.51 5.18
CA ARG A 150 -1.91 -7.34 6.29
C ARG A 150 -1.28 -5.94 6.29
N ILE A 151 -0.91 -5.44 5.13
CA ILE A 151 -0.27 -4.13 4.99
C ILE A 151 -1.23 -3.00 5.33
N GLU A 152 -2.44 -3.04 4.80
CA GLU A 152 -3.41 -1.98 5.09
C GLU A 152 -3.82 -1.97 6.55
N VAL A 153 -4.07 -3.15 7.14
CA VAL A 153 -4.37 -3.27 8.57
C VAL A 153 -3.22 -2.76 9.43
N ASN A 154 -1.98 -3.09 9.09
CA ASN A 154 -0.81 -2.59 9.81
C ASN A 154 -0.67 -1.07 9.73
N ARG A 155 -1.01 -0.46 8.59
CA ARG A 155 -1.05 1.01 8.46
C ARG A 155 -2.15 1.64 9.32
N ILE A 156 -3.35 1.06 9.32
CA ILE A 156 -4.43 1.53 10.18
C ILE A 156 -4.00 1.43 11.65
N TRP A 157 -3.39 0.30 12.03
CA TRP A 157 -2.86 0.09 13.37
C TRP A 157 -1.78 1.13 13.72
N SER A 158 -0.78 1.31 12.87
CA SER A 158 0.28 2.31 13.05
C SER A 158 -0.28 3.73 13.16
N HIS A 159 -1.29 4.05 12.35
CA HIS A 159 -1.97 5.35 12.44
C HIS A 159 -2.65 5.56 13.79
N LEU A 160 -3.24 4.53 14.38
CA LEU A 160 -3.96 4.62 15.64
C LEU A 160 -3.05 4.57 16.87
N PHE A 161 -2.01 3.74 16.84
CA PHE A 161 -1.09 3.53 17.97
C PHE A 161 0.22 4.31 17.89
N GLY A 162 0.51 4.93 16.72
CA GLY A 162 1.79 5.60 16.48
C GLY A 162 2.92 4.67 16.10
N GLN A 163 2.70 3.35 16.17
CA GLN A 163 3.64 2.29 15.80
C GLN A 163 2.88 1.12 15.19
N GLY A 164 3.44 0.48 14.16
CA GLY A 164 2.89 -0.71 13.52
C GLY A 164 3.13 -2.00 14.33
N ILE A 165 2.33 -3.02 14.06
CA ILE A 165 2.64 -4.40 14.47
C ILE A 165 3.90 -4.87 13.73
N VAL A 166 4.08 -4.41 12.49
CA VAL A 166 5.36 -4.39 11.77
C VAL A 166 5.81 -2.93 11.67
N GLU A 167 7.04 -2.64 12.10
CA GLU A 167 7.59 -1.27 12.10
C GLU A 167 8.97 -1.27 11.41
N PRO A 168 9.26 -0.42 10.40
CA PRO A 168 8.36 0.54 9.75
C PRO A 168 7.13 -0.11 9.11
N ALA A 169 6.00 0.63 9.05
CA ALA A 169 4.70 0.09 8.67
C ALA A 169 4.61 -0.47 7.23
N ASP A 170 5.57 -0.14 6.38
CA ASP A 170 5.70 -0.56 4.98
C ASP A 170 6.91 -1.46 4.71
N ASP A 171 7.45 -2.12 5.74
CA ASP A 171 8.68 -2.91 5.66
C ASP A 171 8.47 -4.35 6.16
N PHE A 172 7.73 -5.14 5.39
CA PHE A 172 7.38 -6.53 5.67
C PHE A 172 8.47 -7.47 5.13
N ARG A 173 9.58 -7.58 5.86
CA ARG A 173 10.70 -8.46 5.56
C ARG A 173 10.75 -9.67 6.47
N ASP A 174 11.33 -10.77 5.99
CA ASP A 174 11.59 -11.96 6.83
C ASP A 174 12.48 -11.61 8.04
N THR A 175 13.36 -10.60 7.88
CA THR A 175 14.24 -10.07 8.94
C THR A 175 13.56 -9.04 9.85
N ASN A 176 12.32 -8.66 9.56
CA ASN A 176 11.51 -7.72 10.35
C ASN A 176 10.14 -8.34 10.69
N PRO A 177 10.09 -9.37 11.54
CA PRO A 177 8.85 -10.06 11.85
C PRO A 177 7.89 -9.17 12.65
N PRO A 178 6.57 -9.38 12.50
CA PRO A 178 5.56 -8.71 13.30
C PRO A 178 5.80 -8.92 14.81
N SER A 179 5.55 -7.91 15.63
CA SER A 179 5.56 -8.04 17.09
C SER A 179 4.49 -9.02 17.60
N ASN A 180 3.40 -9.18 16.84
CA ASN A 180 2.35 -10.17 17.08
C ASN A 180 1.77 -10.64 15.73
N ALA A 181 2.28 -11.75 15.21
CA ALA A 181 1.87 -12.30 13.93
C ALA A 181 0.42 -12.80 13.94
N GLU A 182 -0.01 -13.44 15.01
CA GLU A 182 -1.38 -13.98 15.14
C GLU A 182 -2.42 -12.87 15.13
N LEU A 183 -2.14 -11.77 15.82
CA LEU A 183 -3.01 -10.59 15.81
C LEU A 183 -3.11 -9.99 14.42
N LEU A 184 -1.97 -9.79 13.75
CA LEU A 184 -1.94 -9.21 12.40
C LEU A 184 -2.72 -10.08 11.41
N ASP A 185 -2.55 -11.39 11.48
CA ASP A 185 -3.24 -12.35 10.60
C ASP A 185 -4.74 -12.41 10.88
N ALA A 186 -5.15 -12.34 12.15
CA ALA A 186 -6.56 -12.30 12.54
C ALA A 186 -7.25 -11.02 12.02
N LEU A 187 -6.61 -9.87 12.21
CA LEU A 187 -7.13 -8.59 11.72
C LEU A 187 -7.16 -8.53 10.19
N ALA A 188 -6.13 -9.05 9.50
CA ALA A 188 -6.10 -9.09 8.03
C ALA A 188 -7.23 -9.98 7.47
N ARG A 189 -7.52 -11.10 8.13
CA ARG A 189 -8.64 -11.99 7.77
C ARG A 189 -9.98 -11.30 7.97
N ASP A 190 -10.21 -10.68 9.14
CA ASP A 190 -11.44 -9.93 9.42
C ASP A 190 -11.64 -8.80 8.41
N PHE A 191 -10.56 -8.09 8.02
CA PHE A 191 -10.60 -7.07 7.00
C PHE A 191 -11.03 -7.62 5.63
N ALA A 192 -10.48 -8.76 5.20
CA ALA A 192 -10.85 -9.38 3.95
C ALA A 192 -12.29 -9.94 3.98
N GLU A 193 -12.72 -10.51 5.10
CA GLU A 193 -14.07 -11.05 5.29
C GLU A 193 -15.13 -9.95 5.32
N SER A 194 -14.81 -8.77 5.88
CA SER A 194 -15.68 -7.59 5.87
C SER A 194 -15.82 -6.92 4.49
N GLY A 195 -15.17 -7.47 3.45
CA GLY A 195 -15.14 -6.86 2.11
C GLY A 195 -14.20 -5.66 2.04
N PHE A 196 -13.08 -5.73 2.75
CA PHE A 196 -12.07 -4.67 2.80
C PHE A 196 -12.60 -3.32 3.28
N ASP A 197 -13.50 -3.36 4.27
CA ASP A 197 -14.14 -2.19 4.88
C ASP A 197 -13.20 -1.53 5.91
N ARG A 198 -12.62 -0.39 5.54
CA ARG A 198 -11.71 0.38 6.41
C ARG A 198 -12.41 0.91 7.66
N LYS A 199 -13.67 1.34 7.55
CA LYS A 199 -14.40 1.86 8.73
C LYS A 199 -14.76 0.75 9.70
N HIS A 200 -15.04 -0.45 9.21
CA HIS A 200 -15.17 -1.64 10.05
C HIS A 200 -13.88 -1.88 10.84
N MET A 201 -12.73 -1.93 10.15
CA MET A 201 -11.44 -2.15 10.80
C MET A 201 -11.10 -1.06 11.83
N LEU A 202 -11.33 0.20 11.50
CA LEU A 202 -11.17 1.30 12.46
C LEU A 202 -12.03 1.09 13.72
N ARG A 203 -13.31 0.73 13.56
CA ARG A 203 -14.19 0.47 14.71
C ARG A 203 -13.72 -0.73 15.53
N THR A 204 -13.30 -1.81 14.87
CA THR A 204 -12.77 -3.01 15.53
C THR A 204 -11.58 -2.67 16.42
N ILE A 205 -10.60 -1.93 15.88
CA ILE A 205 -9.39 -1.57 16.63
C ILE A 205 -9.72 -0.56 17.76
N LEU A 206 -10.48 0.50 17.46
CA LEU A 206 -10.84 1.54 18.45
C LEU A 206 -11.67 1.00 19.64
N ASN A 207 -12.47 -0.05 19.42
CA ASN A 207 -13.23 -0.72 20.46
C ASN A 207 -12.46 -1.83 21.18
N SER A 208 -11.22 -2.11 20.78
CA SER A 208 -10.40 -3.13 21.42
C SER A 208 -9.95 -2.71 22.81
N ARG A 209 -9.74 -3.69 23.69
CA ARG A 209 -9.16 -3.44 25.02
C ARG A 209 -7.76 -2.83 24.92
N THR A 210 -6.99 -3.21 23.91
CA THR A 210 -5.65 -2.67 23.67
C THR A 210 -5.68 -1.17 23.42
N TYR A 211 -6.58 -0.69 22.54
CA TYR A 211 -6.70 0.74 22.26
C TYR A 211 -7.24 1.54 23.45
N GLN A 212 -8.14 0.93 24.23
CA GLN A 212 -8.77 1.55 25.41
C GLN A 212 -7.97 1.36 26.71
N SER A 213 -6.76 0.82 26.62
CA SER A 213 -5.88 0.67 27.79
C SER A 213 -5.44 2.01 28.34
N SER A 214 -5.15 2.04 29.67
CA SER A 214 -4.58 3.21 30.31
C SER A 214 -3.21 3.54 29.68
N PHE A 215 -2.89 4.83 29.60
CA PHE A 215 -1.55 5.29 29.28
C PHE A 215 -0.57 5.18 30.48
N ARG A 216 -1.09 4.96 31.68
CA ARG A 216 -0.25 4.78 32.87
C ARG A 216 0.24 3.34 32.93
N PRO A 217 1.55 3.12 32.81
CA PRO A 217 2.10 1.79 32.97
C PRO A 217 2.00 1.31 34.42
N ASN A 218 2.33 0.06 34.62
CA ASN A 218 2.54 -0.56 35.94
C ASN A 218 3.96 -1.16 36.01
N ASP A 219 4.33 -1.70 37.16
CA ASP A 219 5.68 -2.23 37.40
C ASP A 219 6.10 -3.36 36.44
N PHE A 220 5.15 -3.97 35.72
CA PHE A 220 5.41 -5.09 34.81
C PHE A 220 5.47 -4.69 33.35
N ASN A 221 4.96 -3.52 32.97
CA ASN A 221 4.86 -3.10 31.55
C ASN A 221 5.43 -1.71 31.26
N ASP A 222 6.14 -1.09 32.20
CA ASP A 222 6.73 0.24 32.06
C ASP A 222 7.75 0.30 30.91
N SER A 223 8.48 -0.79 30.69
CA SER A 223 9.47 -0.91 29.61
C SER A 223 8.91 -1.40 28.28
N ASP A 224 7.60 -1.71 28.20
CA ASP A 224 7.02 -2.22 26.96
C ASP A 224 6.84 -1.12 25.90
N ALA A 225 7.64 -1.23 24.85
CA ALA A 225 7.58 -0.35 23.69
C ALA A 225 7.01 -1.04 22.41
N ARG A 226 6.64 -2.34 22.47
CA ARG A 226 6.31 -3.10 21.26
C ARG A 226 5.06 -3.98 21.34
N CYS A 227 4.66 -4.36 22.56
CA CYS A 227 3.58 -5.35 22.75
C CYS A 227 2.23 -4.70 23.02
N PHE A 228 2.16 -3.37 23.04
CA PHE A 228 0.93 -2.59 23.26
C PHE A 228 0.20 -2.95 24.57
N SER A 229 0.95 -3.30 25.62
CA SER A 229 0.40 -3.69 26.93
C SER A 229 -0.17 -2.50 27.73
N HIS A 230 0.13 -1.29 27.31
CA HIS A 230 -0.49 -0.04 27.74
C HIS A 230 -0.57 0.93 26.55
N TYR A 231 -1.42 1.94 26.62
CA TYR A 231 -1.50 2.94 25.54
C TYR A 231 -0.29 3.88 25.59
N GLN A 232 0.44 3.99 24.49
CA GLN A 232 1.55 4.94 24.39
C GLN A 232 1.04 6.27 23.85
N PRO A 233 1.10 7.37 24.64
CA PRO A 233 0.73 8.69 24.16
C PRO A 233 1.60 9.12 23.00
N ARG A 234 0.98 9.68 21.97
CA ARG A 234 1.67 10.23 20.81
C ARG A 234 1.39 11.70 20.63
N MET A 235 2.30 12.40 20.01
CA MET A 235 2.05 13.77 19.59
C MET A 235 1.01 13.80 18.46
N LEU A 236 0.14 14.78 18.49
CA LEU A 236 -0.75 15.08 17.37
C LEU A 236 0.09 15.51 16.16
N SER A 237 -0.38 15.23 14.94
CA SER A 237 0.21 15.85 13.75
C SER A 237 0.02 17.37 13.78
N ALA A 238 0.81 18.09 13.00
CA ALA A 238 0.71 19.54 12.92
C ALA A 238 -0.71 20.01 12.54
N GLU A 239 -1.34 19.30 11.61
CA GLU A 239 -2.70 19.57 11.14
C GLU A 239 -3.73 19.29 12.24
N GLN A 240 -3.61 18.15 12.92
CA GLN A 240 -4.50 17.80 14.04
C GLN A 240 -4.37 18.79 15.20
N LEU A 241 -3.14 19.24 15.49
CA LEU A 241 -2.89 20.22 16.54
C LEU A 241 -3.47 21.59 16.17
N LEU A 242 -3.30 22.02 14.92
CA LEU A 242 -3.88 23.27 14.41
C LEU A 242 -5.40 23.24 14.48
N ASP A 243 -6.02 22.18 13.99
CA ASP A 243 -7.48 22.00 14.03
C ASP A 243 -8.00 22.03 15.50
N ALA A 244 -7.28 21.37 16.40
CA ALA A 244 -7.64 21.36 17.84
C ALA A 244 -7.54 22.78 18.44
N ILE A 245 -6.48 23.54 18.13
CA ILE A 245 -6.30 24.93 18.59
C ILE A 245 -7.43 25.80 18.03
N CYS A 246 -7.69 25.73 16.73
CA CYS A 246 -8.77 26.49 16.07
C CYS A 246 -10.14 26.19 16.71
N HIS A 247 -10.41 24.91 16.99
CA HIS A 247 -11.64 24.49 17.62
C HIS A 247 -11.80 25.05 19.04
N VAL A 248 -10.75 24.96 19.86
CA VAL A 248 -10.77 25.43 21.26
C VAL A 248 -10.84 26.97 21.36
N THR A 249 -10.13 27.67 20.46
CA THR A 249 -10.08 29.13 20.46
C THR A 249 -11.26 29.78 19.74
N GLY A 250 -11.96 29.02 18.90
CA GLY A 250 -13.01 29.55 18.01
C GLY A 250 -12.48 30.43 16.89
N LEU A 251 -11.17 30.42 16.63
CA LEU A 251 -10.50 31.21 15.59
C LEU A 251 -10.05 30.27 14.46
N PRO A 252 -10.79 30.20 13.33
CA PRO A 252 -10.38 29.36 12.20
C PRO A 252 -9.17 29.96 11.49
N GLU A 253 -8.20 29.10 11.13
CA GLU A 253 -7.18 29.48 10.16
C GLU A 253 -7.73 29.47 8.73
N THR A 254 -7.28 30.41 7.93
CA THR A 254 -7.56 30.48 6.49
C THR A 254 -6.25 30.49 5.73
N PHE A 255 -6.04 29.50 4.88
CA PHE A 255 -4.90 29.39 3.97
C PHE A 255 -5.19 29.96 2.58
#